data_a3e6d33b74cc4d604ddd96e285c4d348
#
_entry.id   a3e6d33b74cc4d604ddd96e285c4d348
#
_cell.length_a   1.000
_cell.length_b   1.000
_cell.length_c   1.000
_cell.angle_alpha   90.00
_cell.angle_beta   90.00
_cell.angle_gamma   90.00
#
_symmetry.space_group_name_H-M   'P 1'
#
loop_
_entity.id
_entity.type
_entity.pdbx_description
1 polymer ?
#
loop_
_entity_poly.entity_id
_entity_poly.type
_entity_poly.pdbx_seq_one_letter_code
_entity_poly.pdbx_strand_id
1 'polypeptide(L)'
;MNKKFEKRLNELGKLSGYQKPAKVNDVLKLDSNENLAIKKEFQTELIREAQKRSDIRTYPLGGVENFINSLAKYLKVPKNMISVGNGSDQILDLILANLCTKSTKILTSDPTFGFFEERCKLYSINQVKIPFSKNMDLRIEDFIKKAKSVDMIYLDSPNNPTGFQFSNKDLEKLIKSFSGPIIIDEAYGEFSNSSVLSLVKKYPNIILVKTLSKAFGLAGLRIGYMIADKKLTEVFSNVIQYPYPLNTLAIECGILAIEKSKQIISIFEVIKKQRSRIIQNLKKYDAFDVFDSNANFVLFDAKGADTRVYNALIEQGISIRKLGKLASHKGCLRVTIGTPDMNSKFLLAIRDLLE
;
A
#
# COMPACT_ATOMS: atom_id res chain seq x y z
N MET A 1 -9.94 36.80 12.19
CA MET A 1 -10.06 35.32 12.42
C MET A 1 -10.04 35.08 13.94
N ASN A 2 -10.79 34.07 14.44
CA ASN A 2 -10.81 33.77 15.88
C ASN A 2 -9.43 33.22 16.30
N LYS A 3 -8.87 33.70 17.45
CA LYS A 3 -7.56 33.26 17.98
C LYS A 3 -7.40 31.73 18.13
N LYS A 4 -8.49 31.03 18.48
CA LYS A 4 -8.47 29.56 18.61
C LYS A 4 -8.29 28.88 17.25
N PHE A 5 -8.97 29.37 16.21
CA PHE A 5 -8.84 28.87 14.84
C PHE A 5 -7.44 29.15 14.26
N GLU A 6 -6.95 30.36 14.47
CA GLU A 6 -5.61 30.78 14.03
C GLU A 6 -4.50 29.94 14.70
N LYS A 7 -4.63 29.71 16.01
CA LYS A 7 -3.72 28.79 16.74
C LYS A 7 -3.72 27.40 16.10
N ARG A 8 -4.93 26.85 15.77
CA ARG A 8 -5.04 25.51 15.15
C ARG A 8 -4.43 25.46 13.75
N LEU A 9 -4.62 26.49 12.93
CA LEU A 9 -3.96 26.61 11.61
C LEU A 9 -2.43 26.60 11.74
N ASN A 10 -1.89 27.35 12.69
CA ASN A 10 -0.46 27.41 12.94
C ASN A 10 0.11 26.07 13.42
N GLU A 11 -0.63 25.31 14.24
CA GLU A 11 -0.26 23.96 14.64
C GLU A 11 -0.22 23.01 13.43
N LEU A 12 -1.26 23.04 12.59
CA LEU A 12 -1.34 22.22 11.39
C LEU A 12 -0.28 22.59 10.35
N GLY A 13 0.01 23.88 10.19
CA GLY A 13 1.04 24.38 9.27
C GLY A 13 2.47 23.92 9.61
N LYS A 14 2.71 23.42 10.83
CA LYS A 14 4.00 22.85 11.24
C LYS A 14 4.15 21.36 10.84
N LEU A 15 3.05 20.72 10.43
CA LEU A 15 3.10 19.31 10.00
C LEU A 15 3.59 19.24 8.55
N SER A 16 4.52 18.34 8.30
CA SER A 16 4.88 17.97 6.93
C SER A 16 3.78 17.07 6.37
N GLY A 17 3.20 17.41 5.22
CA GLY A 17 2.29 16.51 4.51
C GLY A 17 3.05 15.38 3.82
N TYR A 18 2.29 14.37 3.35
CA TYR A 18 2.85 13.25 2.59
C TYR A 18 3.64 13.75 1.35
N GLN A 19 4.89 13.35 1.28
CA GLN A 19 5.80 13.74 0.21
C GLN A 19 5.51 12.92 -1.06
N LYS A 20 4.84 13.56 -2.03
CA LYS A 20 4.62 12.97 -3.36
C LYS A 20 5.95 12.92 -4.13
N PRO A 21 6.13 11.95 -5.07
CA PRO A 21 7.22 12.02 -6.03
C PRO A 21 7.20 13.33 -6.80
N ALA A 22 8.37 13.88 -7.13
CA ALA A 22 8.46 15.01 -8.04
C ALA A 22 7.89 14.63 -9.40
N LYS A 23 7.13 15.54 -10.03
CA LYS A 23 6.69 15.33 -11.42
C LYS A 23 7.90 15.58 -12.33
N VAL A 24 8.39 14.51 -12.94
CA VAL A 24 9.39 14.59 -14.01
C VAL A 24 8.69 14.18 -15.30
N ASN A 25 8.76 15.04 -16.33
CA ASN A 25 8.15 14.74 -17.62
C ASN A 25 9.09 13.84 -18.44
N ASP A 26 8.52 13.09 -19.38
CA ASP A 26 9.23 12.27 -20.37
C ASP A 26 10.23 11.26 -19.78
N VAL A 27 9.93 10.72 -18.61
CA VAL A 27 10.74 9.68 -17.96
C VAL A 27 10.00 8.36 -17.83
N LEU A 28 10.76 7.28 -17.81
CA LEU A 28 10.29 5.97 -17.39
C LEU A 28 9.99 5.98 -15.89
N LYS A 29 8.70 5.98 -15.53
CA LYS A 29 8.22 6.15 -14.16
C LYS A 29 8.26 4.83 -13.38
N LEU A 30 9.28 4.65 -12.52
CA LEU A 30 9.45 3.50 -11.63
C LEU A 30 9.50 3.91 -10.14
N ASP A 31 8.74 4.93 -9.74
CA ASP A 31 8.82 5.57 -8.42
C ASP A 31 7.61 5.38 -7.50
N SER A 32 6.44 5.00 -8.04
CA SER A 32 5.15 5.06 -7.33
C SER A 32 4.49 3.70 -7.11
N ASN A 33 5.18 2.61 -7.39
CA ASN A 33 4.68 1.24 -7.24
C ASN A 33 3.38 0.99 -8.02
N GLU A 34 3.21 1.65 -9.16
CA GLU A 34 2.11 1.39 -10.10
C GLU A 34 2.38 0.11 -10.90
N ASN A 35 1.35 -0.64 -11.26
CA ASN A 35 1.50 -1.82 -12.10
C ASN A 35 1.42 -1.44 -13.58
N LEU A 36 2.54 -1.02 -14.14
CA LEU A 36 2.68 -0.66 -15.56
C LEU A 36 2.79 -1.88 -16.50
N ALA A 37 2.84 -3.08 -15.96
CA ALA A 37 2.79 -4.32 -16.76
C ALA A 37 1.37 -4.64 -17.25
N ILE A 38 0.34 -4.01 -16.69
CA ILE A 38 -1.01 -4.07 -17.24
C ILE A 38 -1.07 -3.22 -18.50
N LYS A 39 -1.44 -3.85 -19.60
CA LYS A 39 -1.50 -3.20 -20.91
C LYS A 39 -2.53 -2.07 -20.94
N LYS A 40 -2.21 -0.98 -21.62
CA LYS A 40 -3.09 0.18 -21.76
C LYS A 40 -4.42 -0.17 -22.44
N GLU A 41 -4.39 -1.12 -23.37
CA GLU A 41 -5.56 -1.64 -24.08
C GLU A 41 -6.59 -2.24 -23.11
N PHE A 42 -6.13 -2.98 -22.11
CA PHE A 42 -6.99 -3.53 -21.05
C PHE A 42 -7.69 -2.41 -20.28
N GLN A 43 -6.97 -1.36 -19.89
CA GLN A 43 -7.56 -0.22 -19.18
C GLN A 43 -8.55 0.53 -20.07
N THR A 44 -8.24 0.72 -21.35
CA THR A 44 -9.14 1.35 -22.33
C THR A 44 -10.42 0.55 -22.51
N GLU A 45 -10.32 -0.78 -22.57
CA GLU A 45 -11.47 -1.69 -22.62
C GLU A 45 -12.34 -1.55 -21.38
N LEU A 46 -11.74 -1.57 -20.17
CA LEU A 46 -12.48 -1.39 -18.92
C LEU A 46 -13.28 -0.08 -18.92
N ILE A 47 -12.65 1.04 -19.30
CA ILE A 47 -13.31 2.35 -19.33
C ILE A 47 -14.46 2.35 -20.32
N ARG A 48 -14.25 1.81 -21.55
CA ARG A 48 -15.27 1.75 -22.59
C ARG A 48 -16.49 0.93 -22.18
N GLU A 49 -16.27 -0.22 -21.53
CA GLU A 49 -17.35 -1.07 -21.03
C GLU A 49 -18.06 -0.44 -19.81
N ALA A 50 -17.29 0.16 -18.90
CA ALA A 50 -17.84 0.87 -17.75
C ALA A 50 -18.72 2.05 -18.16
N GLN A 51 -18.32 2.80 -19.18
CA GLN A 51 -19.11 3.93 -19.73
C GLN A 51 -20.51 3.50 -20.19
N LYS A 52 -20.65 2.32 -20.79
CA LYS A 52 -21.96 1.78 -21.23
C LYS A 52 -22.91 1.48 -20.09
N ARG A 53 -22.36 1.24 -18.88
CA ARG A 53 -23.09 0.89 -17.66
C ARG A 53 -23.29 2.08 -16.72
N SER A 54 -22.65 3.23 -17.01
CA SER A 54 -22.57 4.37 -16.13
C SER A 54 -23.42 5.54 -16.61
N ASP A 55 -24.20 6.13 -15.70
CA ASP A 55 -24.73 7.47 -15.85
C ASP A 55 -24.12 8.39 -14.79
N ILE A 56 -23.18 9.24 -15.21
CA ILE A 56 -22.43 10.13 -14.30
C ILE A 56 -23.26 11.33 -13.80
N ARG A 57 -24.49 11.52 -14.28
CA ARG A 57 -25.41 12.57 -13.84
C ARG A 57 -26.12 12.22 -12.54
N THR A 58 -26.10 10.95 -12.15
CA THR A 58 -26.82 10.42 -10.99
C THR A 58 -25.86 9.85 -9.95
N TYR A 59 -26.29 9.83 -8.68
CA TYR A 59 -25.59 9.11 -7.64
C TYR A 59 -25.59 7.60 -7.92
N PRO A 60 -24.53 6.86 -7.55
CA PRO A 60 -24.40 5.42 -7.83
C PRO A 60 -25.28 4.57 -6.89
N LEU A 61 -26.60 4.77 -6.93
CA LEU A 61 -27.56 4.02 -6.12
C LEU A 61 -27.46 2.52 -6.41
N GLY A 62 -27.22 1.70 -5.37
CA GLY A 62 -27.00 0.26 -5.50
C GLY A 62 -25.65 -0.15 -6.10
N GLY A 63 -24.89 0.77 -6.70
CA GLY A 63 -23.61 0.45 -7.34
C GLY A 63 -22.56 -0.05 -6.36
N VAL A 64 -22.47 0.57 -5.18
CA VAL A 64 -21.55 0.14 -4.11
C VAL A 64 -21.88 -1.28 -3.66
N GLU A 65 -23.17 -1.62 -3.51
CA GLU A 65 -23.58 -2.98 -3.14
C GLU A 65 -23.23 -4.00 -4.23
N ASN A 66 -23.42 -3.67 -5.50
CA ASN A 66 -23.03 -4.51 -6.63
C ASN A 66 -21.52 -4.77 -6.64
N PHE A 67 -20.72 -3.75 -6.36
CA PHE A 67 -19.26 -3.92 -6.26
C PHE A 67 -18.86 -4.80 -5.06
N ILE A 68 -19.50 -4.60 -3.89
CA ILE A 68 -19.29 -5.47 -2.71
C ILE A 68 -19.69 -6.92 -3.03
N ASN A 69 -20.79 -7.17 -3.74
CA ASN A 69 -21.18 -8.51 -4.16
C ASN A 69 -20.14 -9.15 -5.09
N SER A 70 -19.57 -8.38 -6.02
CA SER A 70 -18.48 -8.83 -6.90
C SER A 70 -17.22 -9.19 -6.11
N LEU A 71 -16.80 -8.33 -5.16
CA LEU A 71 -15.68 -8.59 -4.26
C LEU A 71 -15.93 -9.83 -3.39
N ALA A 72 -17.13 -9.97 -2.81
CA ALA A 72 -17.49 -11.10 -1.95
C ALA A 72 -17.35 -12.43 -2.68
N LYS A 73 -17.82 -12.49 -3.95
CA LYS A 73 -17.66 -13.65 -4.82
C LYS A 73 -16.18 -13.94 -5.14
N TYR A 74 -15.42 -12.91 -5.50
CA TYR A 74 -14.00 -13.04 -5.83
C TYR A 74 -13.17 -13.51 -4.65
N LEU A 75 -13.37 -12.91 -3.48
CA LEU A 75 -12.61 -13.18 -2.25
C LEU A 75 -13.15 -14.40 -1.48
N LYS A 76 -14.34 -14.90 -1.83
CA LYS A 76 -15.04 -15.98 -1.12
C LYS A 76 -15.25 -15.64 0.37
N VAL A 77 -15.70 -14.40 0.64
CA VAL A 77 -16.05 -13.91 1.99
C VAL A 77 -17.49 -13.40 2.01
N PRO A 78 -18.19 -13.42 3.16
CA PRO A 78 -19.51 -12.83 3.27
C PRO A 78 -19.50 -11.33 2.93
N LYS A 79 -20.50 -10.84 2.19
CA LYS A 79 -20.59 -9.42 1.80
C LYS A 79 -20.63 -8.46 2.98
N ASN A 80 -21.22 -8.86 4.08
CA ASN A 80 -21.34 -8.08 5.31
C ASN A 80 -20.02 -8.00 6.13
N MET A 81 -18.93 -8.56 5.61
CA MET A 81 -17.56 -8.37 6.12
C MET A 81 -16.77 -7.38 5.25
N ILE A 82 -17.35 -6.83 4.18
CA ILE A 82 -16.64 -5.98 3.22
C ILE A 82 -17.18 -4.56 3.30
N SER A 83 -16.29 -3.57 3.38
CA SER A 83 -16.59 -2.16 3.12
C SER A 83 -15.60 -1.60 2.11
N VAL A 84 -16.00 -0.55 1.37
CA VAL A 84 -15.21 0.05 0.30
C VAL A 84 -14.89 1.51 0.59
N GLY A 85 -13.88 2.06 -0.06
CA GLY A 85 -13.49 3.46 0.11
C GLY A 85 -12.69 4.00 -1.08
N ASN A 86 -12.53 5.31 -1.10
CA ASN A 86 -11.77 6.03 -2.13
C ASN A 86 -10.24 5.81 -1.94
N GLY A 87 -9.79 4.62 -2.30
CA GLY A 87 -8.48 4.07 -1.97
C GLY A 87 -8.42 3.51 -0.54
N SER A 88 -7.44 2.64 -0.29
CA SER A 88 -7.11 2.19 1.07
C SER A 88 -6.76 3.36 2.00
N ASP A 89 -6.22 4.44 1.45
CA ASP A 89 -5.86 5.66 2.17
C ASP A 89 -7.07 6.26 2.92
N GLN A 90 -8.23 6.37 2.26
CA GLN A 90 -9.45 6.88 2.91
C GLN A 90 -9.92 5.94 4.02
N ILE A 91 -9.85 4.63 3.82
CA ILE A 91 -10.25 3.65 4.84
C ILE A 91 -9.38 3.79 6.08
N LEU A 92 -8.05 3.82 5.90
CA LEU A 92 -7.09 4.02 7.00
C LEU A 92 -7.32 5.34 7.72
N ASP A 93 -7.56 6.41 6.96
CA ASP A 93 -7.83 7.73 7.51
C ASP A 93 -9.11 7.76 8.36
N LEU A 94 -10.20 7.18 7.85
CA LEU A 94 -11.47 7.10 8.57
C LEU A 94 -11.37 6.23 9.84
N ILE A 95 -10.61 5.13 9.80
CA ILE A 95 -10.33 4.31 10.99
C ILE A 95 -9.61 5.16 12.04
N LEU A 96 -8.54 5.86 11.67
CA LEU A 96 -7.79 6.70 12.61
C LEU A 96 -8.63 7.85 13.15
N ALA A 97 -9.40 8.52 12.30
CA ALA A 97 -10.21 9.67 12.68
C ALA A 97 -11.36 9.34 13.64
N ASN A 98 -11.93 8.12 13.53
CA ASN A 98 -13.17 7.77 14.24
C ASN A 98 -13.00 6.71 15.31
N LEU A 99 -12.00 5.81 15.19
CA LEU A 99 -11.77 4.73 16.16
C LEU A 99 -10.59 4.99 17.11
N CYS A 100 -9.80 6.05 16.84
CA CYS A 100 -8.69 6.44 17.68
C CYS A 100 -8.93 7.79 18.36
N THR A 101 -8.27 7.99 19.49
CA THR A 101 -8.21 9.26 20.22
C THR A 101 -6.76 9.69 20.40
N LYS A 102 -6.51 10.86 20.98
CA LYS A 102 -5.16 11.34 21.30
C LYS A 102 -4.44 10.44 22.33
N SER A 103 -5.18 9.68 23.14
CA SER A 103 -4.63 8.72 24.09
C SER A 103 -4.30 7.37 23.45
N THR A 104 -4.82 7.07 22.27
CA THR A 104 -4.58 5.81 21.56
C THR A 104 -3.11 5.66 21.21
N LYS A 105 -2.55 4.49 21.53
CA LYS A 105 -1.20 4.07 21.16
C LYS A 105 -1.28 3.01 20.10
N ILE A 106 -0.63 3.25 18.96
CA ILE A 106 -0.58 2.29 17.84
C ILE A 106 0.83 1.73 17.72
N LEU A 107 0.94 0.40 17.73
CA LEU A 107 2.20 -0.31 17.47
C LEU A 107 2.36 -0.49 15.96
N THR A 108 3.53 -0.12 15.44
CA THR A 108 3.86 -0.27 14.01
C THR A 108 5.36 -0.52 13.80
N SER A 109 5.76 -0.84 12.59
CA SER A 109 7.16 -0.93 12.17
C SER A 109 7.77 0.47 11.91
N ASP A 110 9.11 0.55 11.88
CA ASP A 110 9.87 1.74 11.47
C ASP A 110 11.01 1.35 10.52
N PRO A 111 10.90 1.66 9.22
CA PRO A 111 9.85 2.43 8.55
C PRO A 111 8.53 1.68 8.33
N THR A 112 7.49 2.43 8.03
CA THR A 112 6.17 1.96 7.61
C THR A 112 5.59 2.89 6.53
N PHE A 113 4.35 2.67 6.10
CA PHE A 113 3.70 3.50 5.08
C PHE A 113 3.59 4.97 5.52
N GLY A 114 4.31 5.85 4.84
CA GLY A 114 4.45 7.26 5.24
C GLY A 114 3.13 8.03 5.33
N PHE A 115 2.12 7.71 4.50
CA PHE A 115 0.79 8.32 4.62
C PHE A 115 0.14 7.97 5.96
N PHE A 116 0.24 6.71 6.41
CA PHE A 116 -0.29 6.30 7.71
C PHE A 116 0.38 7.07 8.85
N GLU A 117 1.71 7.23 8.81
CA GLU A 117 2.44 8.02 9.79
C GLU A 117 1.98 9.48 9.83
N GLU A 118 1.81 10.12 8.67
CA GLU A 118 1.35 11.51 8.57
C GLU A 118 -0.09 11.68 9.11
N ARG A 119 -0.96 10.69 8.90
CA ARG A 119 -2.31 10.70 9.48
C ARG A 119 -2.29 10.53 10.99
N CYS A 120 -1.43 9.68 11.54
CA CYS A 120 -1.24 9.57 12.99
C CYS A 120 -0.77 10.91 13.59
N LYS A 121 0.18 11.60 12.96
CA LYS A 121 0.62 12.94 13.38
C LYS A 121 -0.51 13.95 13.35
N LEU A 122 -1.31 13.97 12.26
CA LEU A 122 -2.44 14.88 12.10
C LEU A 122 -3.46 14.74 13.24
N TYR A 123 -3.75 13.50 13.63
CA TYR A 123 -4.69 13.19 14.72
C TYR A 123 -4.05 13.16 16.12
N SER A 124 -2.75 13.45 16.21
CA SER A 124 -1.99 13.41 17.47
C SER A 124 -2.03 12.03 18.14
N ILE A 125 -2.03 10.96 17.34
CA ILE A 125 -2.03 9.57 17.79
C ILE A 125 -0.58 9.15 18.05
N ASN A 126 -0.33 8.54 19.21
CA ASN A 126 1.00 8.08 19.60
C ASN A 126 1.36 6.77 18.91
N GLN A 127 2.52 6.76 18.22
CA GLN A 127 3.06 5.57 17.57
C GLN A 127 4.18 4.96 18.40
N VAL A 128 4.04 3.67 18.74
CA VAL A 128 5.11 2.84 19.31
C VAL A 128 5.73 2.07 18.15
N LYS A 129 7.01 2.31 17.88
CA LYS A 129 7.67 1.81 16.67
C LYS A 129 8.63 0.67 16.98
N ILE A 130 8.61 -0.37 16.16
CA ILE A 130 9.61 -1.45 16.12
C ILE A 130 10.56 -1.18 14.94
N PRO A 131 11.84 -0.89 15.20
CA PRO A 131 12.79 -0.64 14.12
C PRO A 131 13.10 -1.92 13.34
N PHE A 132 13.25 -1.77 12.04
CA PHE A 132 13.82 -2.82 11.19
C PHE A 132 15.29 -3.10 11.57
N SER A 133 15.70 -4.35 11.45
CA SER A 133 17.10 -4.74 11.59
C SER A 133 17.96 -4.19 10.43
N LYS A 134 19.27 -4.39 10.53
CA LYS A 134 20.20 -4.05 9.43
C LYS A 134 19.90 -4.83 8.15
N ASN A 135 19.30 -6.02 8.24
CA ASN A 135 18.92 -6.82 7.08
C ASN A 135 17.53 -6.47 6.52
N MET A 136 16.90 -5.40 7.01
CA MET A 136 15.54 -5.01 6.69
C MET A 136 14.52 -6.13 6.96
N ASP A 137 14.65 -6.80 8.09
CA ASP A 137 13.70 -7.77 8.63
C ASP A 137 13.14 -7.33 10.00
N LEU A 138 12.06 -7.99 10.43
CA LEU A 138 11.38 -7.78 11.70
C LEU A 138 11.12 -9.13 12.37
N ARG A 139 11.15 -9.13 13.70
CA ARG A 139 10.80 -10.29 14.51
C ARG A 139 9.41 -10.12 15.11
N ILE A 140 8.57 -11.11 14.95
CA ILE A 140 7.18 -11.04 15.47
C ILE A 140 7.15 -11.02 17.00
N GLU A 141 8.15 -11.61 17.65
CA GLU A 141 8.29 -11.63 19.10
C GLU A 141 8.41 -10.23 19.69
N ASP A 142 9.04 -9.29 18.98
CA ASP A 142 9.17 -7.90 19.42
C ASP A 142 7.81 -7.19 19.42
N PHE A 143 6.97 -7.49 18.43
CA PHE A 143 5.58 -7.01 18.39
C PHE A 143 4.74 -7.63 19.51
N ILE A 144 4.82 -8.93 19.73
CA ILE A 144 4.10 -9.62 20.82
C ILE A 144 4.47 -9.04 22.17
N LYS A 145 5.76 -8.77 22.41
CA LYS A 145 6.22 -8.16 23.66
C LYS A 145 5.64 -6.76 23.87
N LYS A 146 5.60 -5.94 22.83
CA LYS A 146 5.11 -4.56 22.88
C LYS A 146 3.59 -4.45 22.84
N ALA A 147 2.88 -5.42 22.28
CA ALA A 147 1.42 -5.44 22.14
C ALA A 147 0.69 -5.18 23.47
N LYS A 148 1.24 -5.63 24.61
CA LYS A 148 0.65 -5.43 25.94
C LYS A 148 0.55 -3.96 26.39
N SER A 149 1.22 -3.03 25.72
CA SER A 149 1.32 -1.61 26.08
C SER A 149 0.66 -0.65 25.07
N VAL A 150 -0.11 -1.18 24.14
CA VAL A 150 -0.76 -0.43 23.04
C VAL A 150 -2.22 -0.80 22.90
N ASP A 151 -2.98 0.04 22.21
CA ASP A 151 -4.42 -0.12 22.00
C ASP A 151 -4.75 -0.72 20.65
N MET A 152 -3.86 -0.55 19.66
CA MET A 152 -4.05 -1.00 18.27
C MET A 152 -2.70 -1.38 17.67
N ILE A 153 -2.71 -2.24 16.67
CA ILE A 153 -1.53 -2.59 15.86
C ILE A 153 -1.82 -2.26 14.38
N TYR A 154 -0.87 -1.64 13.70
CA TYR A 154 -0.89 -1.45 12.26
C TYR A 154 0.36 -2.07 11.63
N LEU A 155 0.14 -2.94 10.64
CA LEU A 155 1.20 -3.59 9.87
C LEU A 155 0.87 -3.49 8.38
N ASP A 156 1.73 -2.86 7.60
CA ASP A 156 1.74 -3.02 6.15
C ASP A 156 2.56 -4.28 5.81
N SER A 157 1.91 -5.26 5.20
CA SER A 157 2.52 -6.57 4.93
C SER A 157 2.04 -7.16 3.59
N PRO A 158 2.84 -7.01 2.52
CA PRO A 158 4.22 -6.54 2.44
C PRO A 158 4.43 -5.06 2.80
N ASN A 159 5.48 -4.80 3.59
CA ASN A 159 5.80 -3.46 4.09
C ASN A 159 6.24 -2.51 2.96
N ASN A 160 5.83 -1.29 3.03
CA ASN A 160 6.33 -0.20 2.21
C ASN A 160 7.11 0.79 3.11
N PRO A 161 8.46 0.92 2.95
CA PRO A 161 9.17 0.70 1.67
C PRO A 161 10.06 -0.55 1.58
N THR A 162 10.10 -1.44 2.57
CA THR A 162 11.12 -2.49 2.62
C THR A 162 10.80 -3.71 1.74
N GLY A 163 9.52 -4.00 1.48
CA GLY A 163 9.09 -5.23 0.82
C GLY A 163 9.03 -6.45 1.76
N PHE A 164 9.39 -6.29 3.02
CA PHE A 164 9.32 -7.34 4.03
C PHE A 164 7.87 -7.80 4.26
N GLN A 165 7.70 -9.10 4.51
CA GLN A 165 6.40 -9.68 4.83
C GLN A 165 6.52 -10.69 5.97
N PHE A 166 5.65 -10.58 6.97
CA PHE A 166 5.49 -11.62 7.97
C PHE A 166 4.84 -12.87 7.38
N SER A 167 5.23 -14.04 7.87
CA SER A 167 4.51 -15.27 7.56
C SER A 167 3.13 -15.28 8.23
N ASN A 168 2.14 -15.96 7.62
CA ASN A 168 0.82 -16.13 8.25
C ASN A 168 0.90 -16.82 9.61
N LYS A 169 1.88 -17.73 9.82
CA LYS A 169 2.14 -18.37 11.10
C LYS A 169 2.55 -17.36 12.18
N ASP A 170 3.41 -16.40 11.83
CA ASP A 170 3.85 -15.38 12.76
C ASP A 170 2.74 -14.36 13.04
N LEU A 171 2.02 -13.94 12.00
CA LEU A 171 0.84 -13.07 12.19
C LEU A 171 -0.22 -13.76 13.07
N GLU A 172 -0.47 -15.05 12.91
CA GLU A 172 -1.41 -15.77 13.75
C GLU A 172 -0.96 -15.83 15.24
N LYS A 173 0.36 -15.94 15.52
CA LYS A 173 0.88 -15.83 16.89
C LYS A 173 0.57 -14.45 17.50
N LEU A 174 0.83 -13.37 16.74
CA LEU A 174 0.54 -12.02 17.18
C LEU A 174 -0.96 -11.82 17.44
N ILE A 175 -1.81 -12.24 16.51
CA ILE A 175 -3.27 -12.13 16.60
C ILE A 175 -3.81 -12.82 17.84
N LYS A 176 -3.31 -14.00 18.17
CA LYS A 176 -3.71 -14.75 19.38
C LYS A 176 -3.22 -14.11 20.67
N SER A 177 -2.14 -13.34 20.62
CA SER A 177 -1.53 -12.69 21.79
C SER A 177 -2.09 -11.30 22.09
N PHE A 178 -2.91 -10.75 21.21
CA PHE A 178 -3.45 -9.39 21.31
C PHE A 178 -4.95 -9.35 21.05
N SER A 179 -5.70 -8.80 22.02
CA SER A 179 -7.16 -8.71 21.93
C SER A 179 -7.67 -7.44 21.22
N GLY A 180 -6.82 -6.42 21.08
CA GLY A 180 -7.17 -5.19 20.38
C GLY A 180 -7.18 -5.35 18.86
N PRO A 181 -7.66 -4.32 18.12
CA PRO A 181 -7.72 -4.36 16.67
C PRO A 181 -6.32 -4.39 16.03
N ILE A 182 -6.16 -5.23 15.02
CA ILE A 182 -4.95 -5.35 14.20
C ILE A 182 -5.31 -4.99 12.75
N ILE A 183 -4.82 -3.86 12.27
CA ILE A 183 -4.92 -3.47 10.87
C ILE A 183 -3.76 -4.11 10.12
N ILE A 184 -4.08 -4.92 9.10
CA ILE A 184 -3.09 -5.48 8.20
C ILE A 184 -3.36 -4.89 6.81
N ASP A 185 -2.44 -4.05 6.35
CA ASP A 185 -2.51 -3.43 5.03
C ASP A 185 -1.80 -4.31 4.00
N GLU A 186 -2.59 -4.99 3.18
CA GLU A 186 -2.13 -5.81 2.06
C GLU A 186 -2.23 -5.08 0.72
N ALA A 187 -1.86 -3.80 0.66
CA ALA A 187 -1.85 -3.07 -0.62
C ALA A 187 -0.98 -3.74 -1.69
N TYR A 188 -0.01 -4.56 -1.29
CA TYR A 188 0.90 -5.33 -2.16
C TYR A 188 0.69 -6.85 -2.06
N GLY A 189 -0.36 -7.30 -1.39
CA GLY A 189 -0.60 -8.71 -1.06
C GLY A 189 -0.68 -9.65 -2.27
N GLU A 190 -1.17 -9.18 -3.41
CA GLU A 190 -1.27 -9.98 -4.65
C GLU A 190 0.10 -10.33 -5.26
N PHE A 191 1.17 -9.57 -4.94
CA PHE A 191 2.53 -9.85 -5.39
C PHE A 191 3.30 -10.78 -4.46
N SER A 192 2.71 -11.11 -3.33
CA SER A 192 3.27 -12.02 -2.34
C SER A 192 2.78 -13.46 -2.54
N ASN A 193 3.29 -14.38 -1.72
CA ASN A 193 2.89 -15.78 -1.76
C ASN A 193 1.85 -16.14 -0.68
N SER A 194 1.48 -15.17 0.16
CA SER A 194 0.52 -15.39 1.25
C SER A 194 -0.37 -14.16 1.47
N SER A 195 -1.57 -14.39 1.99
CA SER A 195 -2.51 -13.36 2.41
C SER A 195 -3.15 -13.77 3.73
N VAL A 196 -3.44 -12.80 4.59
CA VAL A 196 -4.15 -13.04 5.85
C VAL A 196 -5.66 -13.22 5.68
N LEU A 197 -6.16 -13.25 4.46
CA LEU A 197 -7.60 -13.36 4.18
C LEU A 197 -8.26 -14.55 4.89
N SER A 198 -7.56 -15.68 5.02
CA SER A 198 -8.05 -16.84 5.78
C SER A 198 -8.14 -16.58 7.28
N LEU A 199 -7.25 -15.76 7.83
CA LEU A 199 -7.21 -15.41 9.25
C LEU A 199 -8.33 -14.43 9.62
N VAL A 200 -8.68 -13.48 8.73
CA VAL A 200 -9.79 -12.53 8.96
C VAL A 200 -11.11 -13.23 9.22
N LYS A 201 -11.35 -14.38 8.57
CA LYS A 201 -12.56 -15.20 8.80
C LYS A 201 -12.57 -15.88 10.17
N LYS A 202 -11.40 -16.06 10.77
CA LYS A 202 -11.21 -16.81 12.01
C LYS A 202 -11.10 -15.90 13.23
N TYR A 203 -10.54 -14.70 13.06
CA TYR A 203 -10.21 -13.78 14.15
C TYR A 203 -10.91 -12.43 13.96
N PRO A 204 -11.86 -12.06 14.87
CA PRO A 204 -12.68 -10.86 14.69
C PRO A 204 -11.93 -9.55 14.92
N ASN A 205 -10.73 -9.59 15.49
CA ASN A 205 -9.91 -8.41 15.76
C ASN A 205 -9.00 -7.99 14.56
N ILE A 206 -9.09 -8.67 13.41
CA ILE A 206 -8.35 -8.30 12.21
C ILE A 206 -9.16 -7.35 11.34
N ILE A 207 -8.51 -6.31 10.87
CA ILE A 207 -8.99 -5.42 9.80
C ILE A 207 -8.01 -5.55 8.64
N LEU A 208 -8.39 -6.29 7.61
CA LEU A 208 -7.58 -6.43 6.39
C LEU A 208 -7.94 -5.31 5.43
N VAL A 209 -6.96 -4.49 5.06
CA VAL A 209 -7.12 -3.39 4.10
C VAL A 209 -6.44 -3.76 2.79
N LYS A 210 -7.12 -3.52 1.66
CA LYS A 210 -6.64 -3.85 0.31
C LYS A 210 -6.98 -2.74 -0.69
N THR A 211 -6.33 -2.75 -1.87
CA THR A 211 -6.57 -1.76 -2.92
C THR A 211 -6.44 -2.38 -4.31
N LEU A 212 -7.20 -1.85 -5.28
CA LEU A 212 -7.01 -2.16 -6.70
C LEU A 212 -5.95 -1.25 -7.37
N SER A 213 -5.37 -0.31 -6.62
CA SER A 213 -4.38 0.64 -7.15
C SER A 213 -3.08 0.00 -7.59
N LYS A 214 -2.68 -1.13 -6.98
CA LYS A 214 -1.39 -1.77 -7.20
C LYS A 214 -1.51 -2.94 -8.17
N ALA A 215 -1.94 -4.10 -7.69
CA ALA A 215 -2.00 -5.31 -8.50
C ALA A 215 -2.89 -5.16 -9.74
N PHE A 216 -4.04 -4.54 -9.61
CA PHE A 216 -5.00 -4.34 -10.69
C PHE A 216 -4.69 -3.15 -11.61
N GLY A 217 -3.66 -2.33 -11.31
CA GLY A 217 -3.26 -1.19 -12.14
C GLY A 217 -4.29 -0.06 -12.21
N LEU A 218 -5.18 0.04 -11.24
CA LEU A 218 -6.28 1.02 -11.20
C LEU A 218 -6.00 2.18 -10.23
N ALA A 219 -4.73 2.61 -10.12
CA ALA A 219 -4.33 3.66 -9.19
C ALA A 219 -5.10 4.98 -9.38
N GLY A 220 -5.40 5.34 -10.63
CA GLY A 220 -6.16 6.55 -10.96
C GLY A 220 -7.64 6.51 -10.58
N LEU A 221 -8.23 5.33 -10.39
CA LEU A 221 -9.64 5.16 -10.02
C LEU A 221 -9.87 5.19 -8.50
N ARG A 222 -8.79 5.14 -7.70
CA ARG A 222 -8.90 5.27 -6.24
C ARG A 222 -9.87 4.26 -5.61
N ILE A 223 -9.68 2.96 -5.86
CA ILE A 223 -10.53 1.90 -5.31
C ILE A 223 -9.80 1.16 -4.20
N GLY A 224 -10.31 1.21 -2.99
CA GLY A 224 -9.87 0.44 -1.83
C GLY A 224 -11.03 -0.30 -1.18
N TYR A 225 -10.71 -1.32 -0.41
CA TYR A 225 -11.70 -2.04 0.39
C TYR A 225 -11.06 -2.61 1.65
N MET A 226 -11.89 -2.85 2.67
CA MET A 226 -11.49 -3.58 3.87
C MET A 226 -12.36 -4.80 4.05
N ILE A 227 -11.81 -5.78 4.77
CA ILE A 227 -12.49 -6.99 5.22
C ILE A 227 -12.28 -7.08 6.72
N ALA A 228 -13.38 -7.13 7.47
CA ALA A 228 -13.33 -7.16 8.94
C ALA A 228 -14.52 -7.94 9.51
N ASP A 229 -14.59 -8.04 10.84
CA ASP A 229 -15.76 -8.57 11.54
C ASP A 229 -17.05 -7.84 11.13
N LYS A 230 -18.16 -8.56 11.12
CA LYS A 230 -19.47 -8.05 10.68
C LYS A 230 -19.89 -6.80 11.43
N LYS A 231 -19.72 -6.77 12.76
CA LYS A 231 -20.14 -5.64 13.60
C LYS A 231 -19.31 -4.40 13.28
N LEU A 232 -17.98 -4.57 13.13
CA LEU A 232 -17.12 -3.45 12.75
C LEU A 232 -17.44 -2.95 11.34
N THR A 233 -17.65 -3.86 10.39
CA THR A 233 -17.99 -3.52 9.01
C THR A 233 -19.32 -2.77 8.93
N GLU A 234 -20.32 -3.18 9.69
CA GLU A 234 -21.62 -2.52 9.76
C GLU A 234 -21.52 -1.09 10.29
N VAL A 235 -20.82 -0.89 11.41
CA VAL A 235 -20.58 0.45 11.98
C VAL A 235 -19.76 1.30 11.00
N PHE A 236 -18.72 0.74 10.41
CA PHE A 236 -17.90 1.48 9.47
C PHE A 236 -18.69 1.92 8.24
N SER A 237 -19.48 1.03 7.64
CA SER A 237 -20.22 1.32 6.41
C SER A 237 -21.40 2.27 6.62
N ASN A 238 -22.10 2.17 7.76
CA ASN A 238 -23.34 2.89 7.97
C ASN A 238 -23.18 4.21 8.75
N VAL A 239 -22.07 4.36 9.49
CA VAL A 239 -21.87 5.51 10.39
C VAL A 239 -20.61 6.30 10.03
N ILE A 240 -19.50 5.60 9.75
CA ILE A 240 -18.20 6.24 9.55
C ILE A 240 -17.98 6.63 8.09
N GLN A 241 -18.33 5.74 7.17
CA GLN A 241 -18.09 5.91 5.73
C GLN A 241 -19.06 6.95 5.12
N TYR A 242 -18.60 7.63 4.09
CA TYR A 242 -19.44 8.54 3.31
C TYR A 242 -20.55 7.78 2.57
N PRO A 243 -21.71 8.43 2.31
CA PRO A 243 -22.84 7.78 1.63
C PRO A 243 -22.48 7.21 0.24
N TYR A 244 -21.58 7.88 -0.47
CA TYR A 244 -21.11 7.51 -1.81
C TYR A 244 -19.58 7.51 -1.84
N PRO A 245 -18.92 6.46 -1.30
CA PRO A 245 -17.47 6.43 -1.14
C PRO A 245 -16.70 6.29 -2.44
N LEU A 246 -17.35 5.80 -3.49
CA LEU A 246 -16.78 5.60 -4.83
C LEU A 246 -17.67 6.29 -5.89
N ASN A 247 -17.07 6.84 -6.93
CA ASN A 247 -17.78 7.34 -8.09
C ASN A 247 -18.24 6.20 -9.01
N THR A 248 -19.27 6.46 -9.82
CA THR A 248 -19.90 5.49 -10.70
C THR A 248 -18.92 4.78 -11.62
N LEU A 249 -18.00 5.51 -12.26
CA LEU A 249 -17.03 4.93 -13.19
C LEU A 249 -16.04 4.01 -12.45
N ALA A 250 -15.59 4.39 -11.26
CA ALA A 250 -14.72 3.55 -10.43
C ALA A 250 -15.40 2.23 -10.04
N ILE A 251 -16.68 2.29 -9.67
CA ILE A 251 -17.49 1.11 -9.33
C ILE A 251 -17.53 0.15 -10.52
N GLU A 252 -17.93 0.60 -11.68
CA GLU A 252 -18.09 -0.23 -12.86
C GLU A 252 -16.76 -0.80 -13.36
N CYS A 253 -15.70 0.03 -13.40
CA CYS A 253 -14.35 -0.45 -13.71
C CYS A 253 -13.86 -1.48 -12.68
N GLY A 254 -14.18 -1.28 -11.40
CA GLY A 254 -13.84 -2.22 -10.34
C GLY A 254 -14.50 -3.59 -10.52
N ILE A 255 -15.81 -3.59 -10.79
CA ILE A 255 -16.58 -4.82 -11.10
C ILE A 255 -15.96 -5.55 -12.29
N LEU A 256 -15.77 -4.85 -13.41
CA LEU A 256 -15.19 -5.41 -14.63
C LEU A 256 -13.77 -5.96 -14.41
N ALA A 257 -12.93 -5.26 -13.65
CA ALA A 257 -11.59 -5.72 -13.33
C ALA A 257 -11.59 -7.02 -12.51
N ILE A 258 -12.53 -7.15 -11.56
CA ILE A 258 -12.73 -8.38 -10.78
C ILE A 258 -13.25 -9.51 -11.69
N GLU A 259 -14.23 -9.27 -12.54
CA GLU A 259 -14.75 -10.24 -13.50
C GLU A 259 -13.66 -10.75 -14.45
N LYS A 260 -12.77 -9.86 -14.89
CA LYS A 260 -11.63 -10.15 -15.78
C LYS A 260 -10.33 -10.50 -15.02
N SER A 261 -10.38 -10.76 -13.71
CA SER A 261 -9.21 -10.98 -12.85
C SER A 261 -8.26 -12.07 -13.35
N LYS A 262 -8.76 -13.11 -14.03
CA LYS A 262 -7.92 -14.15 -14.62
C LYS A 262 -6.88 -13.62 -15.60
N GLN A 263 -7.18 -12.53 -16.34
CA GLN A 263 -6.25 -11.90 -17.28
C GLN A 263 -5.14 -11.12 -16.56
N ILE A 264 -5.42 -10.67 -15.32
CA ILE A 264 -4.51 -9.86 -14.51
C ILE A 264 -3.58 -10.76 -13.68
N ILE A 265 -4.08 -11.89 -13.19
CA ILE A 265 -3.32 -12.80 -12.29
C ILE A 265 -2.01 -13.28 -12.93
N SER A 266 -1.99 -13.56 -14.23
CA SER A 266 -0.77 -13.96 -14.94
C SER A 266 0.32 -12.88 -14.91
N ILE A 267 -0.06 -11.60 -14.81
CA ILE A 267 0.85 -10.47 -14.72
C ILE A 267 1.55 -10.44 -13.36
N PHE A 268 0.91 -10.94 -12.29
CA PHE A 268 1.54 -11.01 -10.98
C PHE A 268 2.78 -11.92 -10.99
N GLU A 269 2.73 -13.04 -11.71
CA GLU A 269 3.87 -13.94 -11.85
C GLU A 269 5.00 -13.31 -12.69
N VAL A 270 4.66 -12.53 -13.71
CA VAL A 270 5.65 -11.74 -14.46
C VAL A 270 6.36 -10.76 -13.53
N ILE A 271 5.62 -10.02 -12.70
CA ILE A 271 6.19 -9.08 -11.73
C ILE A 271 7.10 -9.81 -10.72
N LYS A 272 6.67 -10.95 -10.17
CA LYS A 272 7.49 -11.75 -9.24
C LYS A 272 8.81 -12.18 -9.89
N LYS A 273 8.75 -12.70 -11.12
CA LYS A 273 9.95 -13.10 -11.90
C LYS A 273 10.87 -11.91 -12.16
N GLN A 274 10.30 -10.77 -12.58
CA GLN A 274 11.09 -9.57 -12.84
C GLN A 274 11.69 -8.99 -11.56
N ARG A 275 11.00 -9.04 -10.42
CA ARG A 275 11.52 -8.66 -9.11
C ARG A 275 12.78 -9.46 -8.76
N SER A 276 12.72 -10.78 -8.89
CA SER A 276 13.88 -11.65 -8.65
C SER A 276 15.05 -11.31 -9.58
N ARG A 277 14.77 -11.01 -10.86
CA ARG A 277 15.77 -10.56 -11.84
C ARG A 277 16.46 -9.26 -11.41
N ILE A 278 15.69 -8.26 -10.97
CA ILE A 278 16.22 -6.97 -10.49
C ILE A 278 17.11 -7.19 -9.27
N ILE A 279 16.63 -7.94 -8.27
CA ILE A 279 17.40 -8.25 -7.04
C ILE A 279 18.73 -8.92 -7.40
N GLN A 280 18.71 -9.97 -8.22
CA GLN A 280 19.92 -10.71 -8.61
C GLN A 280 20.93 -9.84 -9.37
N ASN A 281 20.47 -8.93 -10.23
CA ASN A 281 21.39 -8.07 -10.96
C ASN A 281 21.96 -6.94 -10.09
N LEU A 282 21.17 -6.33 -9.24
CA LEU A 282 21.68 -5.31 -8.31
C LEU A 282 22.68 -5.90 -7.28
N LYS A 283 22.45 -7.14 -6.82
CA LYS A 283 23.38 -7.86 -5.90
C LYS A 283 24.76 -8.15 -6.51
N LYS A 284 24.96 -7.97 -7.82
CA LYS A 284 26.29 -8.12 -8.44
C LYS A 284 27.24 -6.96 -8.14
N TYR A 285 26.70 -5.83 -7.67
CA TYR A 285 27.48 -4.61 -7.44
C TYR A 285 27.68 -4.39 -5.94
N ASP A 286 28.93 -4.37 -5.47
CA ASP A 286 29.29 -4.07 -4.08
C ASP A 286 28.89 -2.67 -3.63
N ALA A 287 28.55 -1.80 -4.59
CA ALA A 287 28.04 -0.45 -4.34
C ALA A 287 26.66 -0.45 -3.66
N PHE A 288 25.92 -1.57 -3.68
CA PHE A 288 24.56 -1.65 -3.16
C PHE A 288 24.38 -2.75 -2.12
N ASP A 289 23.63 -2.43 -1.05
CA ASP A 289 23.00 -3.45 -0.22
C ASP A 289 21.54 -3.62 -0.71
N VAL A 290 21.18 -4.82 -1.17
CA VAL A 290 19.89 -5.08 -1.83
C VAL A 290 19.04 -6.01 -0.98
N PHE A 291 17.79 -5.61 -0.71
CA PHE A 291 16.90 -6.34 0.17
C PHE A 291 15.90 -7.19 -0.60
N ASP A 292 15.52 -8.33 -0.04
CA ASP A 292 14.49 -9.17 -0.61
C ASP A 292 13.10 -8.52 -0.43
N SER A 293 12.20 -8.77 -1.38
CA SER A 293 10.91 -8.10 -1.41
C SER A 293 9.78 -9.07 -1.76
N ASN A 294 8.62 -8.87 -1.15
CA ASN A 294 7.35 -9.53 -1.47
C ASN A 294 6.34 -8.59 -2.15
N ALA A 295 6.77 -7.36 -2.52
CA ALA A 295 5.95 -6.36 -3.19
C ALA A 295 6.30 -6.25 -4.69
N ASN A 296 5.71 -5.28 -5.39
CA ASN A 296 6.07 -4.94 -6.77
C ASN A 296 7.17 -3.87 -6.86
N PHE A 297 8.07 -3.86 -5.90
CA PHE A 297 9.24 -2.98 -5.88
C PHE A 297 10.40 -3.64 -5.16
N VAL A 298 11.59 -3.07 -5.29
CA VAL A 298 12.81 -3.48 -4.59
C VAL A 298 13.39 -2.27 -3.89
N LEU A 299 13.73 -2.44 -2.60
CA LEU A 299 14.53 -1.50 -1.82
C LEU A 299 16.00 -1.88 -1.94
N PHE A 300 16.88 -0.88 -2.10
CA PHE A 300 18.33 -1.05 -2.03
C PHE A 300 18.97 0.20 -1.43
N ASP A 301 20.10 0.02 -0.71
CA ASP A 301 20.90 1.10 -0.15
C ASP A 301 22.13 1.35 -1.02
N ALA A 302 22.27 2.56 -1.51
CA ALA A 302 23.46 3.03 -2.25
C ALA A 302 24.57 3.55 -1.32
N LYS A 303 24.55 3.16 -0.04
CA LYS A 303 25.61 3.44 0.96
C LYS A 303 25.96 4.94 1.09
N GLY A 304 24.95 5.80 0.93
CA GLY A 304 25.09 7.26 0.97
C GLY A 304 25.23 7.94 -0.40
N ALA A 305 25.32 7.17 -1.48
CA ALA A 305 25.38 7.69 -2.85
C ALA A 305 24.00 7.85 -3.53
N ASP A 306 22.88 7.77 -2.76
CA ASP A 306 21.50 7.80 -3.28
C ASP A 306 21.22 9.02 -4.15
N THR A 307 21.74 10.19 -3.80
CA THR A 307 21.56 11.41 -4.60
C THR A 307 22.26 11.30 -5.94
N ARG A 308 23.49 10.79 -5.98
CA ARG A 308 24.25 10.58 -7.23
C ARG A 308 23.53 9.57 -8.13
N VAL A 309 23.14 8.41 -7.58
CA VAL A 309 22.43 7.35 -8.32
C VAL A 309 21.10 7.87 -8.84
N TYR A 310 20.32 8.57 -8.01
CA TYR A 310 19.03 9.14 -8.39
C TYR A 310 19.18 10.14 -9.56
N ASN A 311 20.10 11.09 -9.46
CA ASN A 311 20.31 12.11 -10.48
C ASN A 311 20.77 11.49 -11.81
N ALA A 312 21.71 10.56 -11.78
CA ALA A 312 22.18 9.85 -12.98
C ALA A 312 21.06 9.06 -13.67
N LEU A 313 20.15 8.45 -12.92
CA LEU A 313 18.96 7.78 -13.50
C LEU A 313 17.97 8.80 -14.09
N ILE A 314 17.75 9.94 -13.46
CA ILE A 314 16.90 11.02 -14.00
C ILE A 314 17.49 11.55 -15.31
N GLU A 315 18.81 11.78 -15.39
CA GLU A 315 19.50 12.21 -16.63
C GLU A 315 19.35 11.18 -17.76
N GLN A 316 19.24 9.90 -17.45
CA GLN A 316 18.95 8.83 -18.40
C GLN A 316 17.42 8.60 -18.61
N GLY A 317 16.57 9.52 -18.14
CA GLY A 317 15.13 9.45 -18.32
C GLY A 317 14.43 8.37 -17.46
N ILE A 318 14.97 8.02 -16.29
CA ILE A 318 14.38 7.00 -15.39
C ILE A 318 14.14 7.61 -14.02
N SER A 319 12.87 7.61 -13.57
CA SER A 319 12.49 8.06 -12.23
C SER A 319 12.27 6.88 -11.30
N ILE A 320 13.00 6.85 -10.19
CA ILE A 320 12.82 5.93 -9.06
C ILE A 320 12.52 6.71 -7.78
N ARG A 321 12.20 6.04 -6.69
CA ARG A 321 11.93 6.72 -5.41
C ARG A 321 13.19 6.87 -4.58
N LYS A 322 13.62 8.10 -4.32
CA LYS A 322 14.65 8.42 -3.35
C LYS A 322 14.02 8.49 -1.95
N LEU A 323 14.57 7.74 -1.00
CA LEU A 323 14.09 7.62 0.37
C LEU A 323 15.10 8.16 1.40
N GLY A 324 16.39 8.22 1.02
CA GLY A 324 17.44 8.69 1.91
C GLY A 324 17.73 7.72 3.05
N LYS A 325 17.82 8.24 4.28
CA LYS A 325 18.12 7.42 5.45
C LYS A 325 16.91 6.61 5.90
N LEU A 326 17.05 5.29 6.02
CA LEU A 326 16.06 4.38 6.59
C LEU A 326 16.74 3.41 7.56
N ALA A 327 16.24 3.29 8.78
CA ALA A 327 16.87 2.51 9.85
C ALA A 327 18.39 2.83 9.95
N SER A 328 19.28 1.84 9.79
CA SER A 328 20.74 2.02 9.82
C SER A 328 21.34 2.39 8.44
N HIS A 329 20.55 2.39 7.37
CA HIS A 329 21.00 2.62 5.99
C HIS A 329 21.00 4.10 5.63
N LYS A 330 22.04 4.55 4.89
CA LYS A 330 22.28 5.99 4.66
C LYS A 330 21.75 6.53 3.33
N GLY A 331 21.51 5.65 2.36
CA GLY A 331 21.17 6.06 0.99
C GLY A 331 20.16 5.15 0.30
N CYS A 332 18.99 4.97 0.91
CA CYS A 332 17.95 4.07 0.40
C CYS A 332 17.23 4.62 -0.82
N LEU A 333 17.10 3.76 -1.82
CA LEU A 333 16.38 3.95 -3.05
C LEU A 333 15.37 2.81 -3.23
N ARG A 334 14.22 3.09 -3.86
CA ARG A 334 13.21 2.07 -4.17
C ARG A 334 12.83 2.15 -5.63
N VAL A 335 12.94 1.02 -6.34
CA VAL A 335 12.56 0.89 -7.75
C VAL A 335 11.30 0.05 -7.88
N THR A 336 10.30 0.54 -8.60
CA THR A 336 9.10 -0.22 -8.98
C THR A 336 9.44 -1.24 -10.05
N ILE A 337 8.85 -2.43 -9.97
CA ILE A 337 8.98 -3.46 -11.00
C ILE A 337 8.02 -3.17 -12.14
N GLY A 338 8.57 -2.85 -13.30
CA GLY A 338 7.83 -2.61 -14.53
C GLY A 338 7.76 -3.84 -15.45
N THR A 339 7.54 -3.59 -16.75
CA THR A 339 7.65 -4.63 -17.78
C THR A 339 9.10 -5.13 -17.93
N PRO A 340 9.34 -6.29 -18.58
CA PRO A 340 10.70 -6.76 -18.87
C PRO A 340 11.59 -5.72 -19.53
N ASP A 341 11.03 -4.94 -20.47
CA ASP A 341 11.78 -3.88 -21.20
C ASP A 341 12.10 -2.68 -20.29
N MET A 342 11.12 -2.24 -19.49
CA MET A 342 11.34 -1.18 -18.50
C MET A 342 12.44 -1.54 -17.51
N ASN A 343 12.40 -2.77 -17.01
CA ASN A 343 13.40 -3.28 -16.07
C ASN A 343 14.78 -3.46 -16.73
N SER A 344 14.83 -3.82 -18.03
CA SER A 344 16.09 -3.91 -18.78
C SER A 344 16.72 -2.53 -18.95
N LYS A 345 15.94 -1.49 -19.27
CA LYS A 345 16.42 -0.10 -19.33
C LYS A 345 16.99 0.35 -17.99
N PHE A 346 16.30 0.08 -16.89
CA PHE A 346 16.79 0.41 -15.56
C PHE A 346 18.12 -0.29 -15.24
N LEU A 347 18.21 -1.61 -15.50
CA LEU A 347 19.43 -2.37 -15.24
C LEU A 347 20.62 -1.92 -16.13
N LEU A 348 20.34 -1.53 -17.36
CA LEU A 348 21.36 -0.96 -18.28
C LEU A 348 21.89 0.37 -17.72
N ALA A 349 20.98 1.27 -17.31
CA ALA A 349 21.35 2.55 -16.70
C ALA A 349 22.18 2.39 -15.41
N ILE A 350 21.87 1.39 -14.57
CA ILE A 350 22.68 1.07 -13.38
C ILE A 350 24.05 0.57 -13.78
N ARG A 351 24.15 -0.30 -14.79
CA ARG A 351 25.44 -0.78 -15.30
C ARG A 351 26.31 0.38 -15.79
N ASP A 352 25.77 1.22 -16.67
CA ASP A 352 26.51 2.33 -17.28
C ASP A 352 26.93 3.40 -16.25
N LEU A 353 26.28 3.44 -15.09
CA LEU A 353 26.67 4.32 -13.97
C LEU A 353 27.86 3.75 -13.16
N LEU A 354 28.04 2.41 -13.13
CA LEU A 354 28.98 1.73 -12.23
C LEU A 354 30.22 1.17 -12.96
N GLU A 355 30.15 0.98 -14.26
CA GLU A 355 31.25 0.65 -15.17
C GLU A 355 31.87 1.94 -15.76
#